data_002a1919380b52f48edbe572b21d5e45
#
_entry.id   002a1919380b52f48edbe572b21d5e45
#
_cell.length_a   1.000
_cell.length_b   1.000
_cell.length_c   1.000
_cell.angle_alpha   90.00
_cell.angle_beta   90.00
_cell.angle_gamma   90.00
#
_symmetry.space_group_name_H-M   'P 1'
#
loop_
_entity.id
_entity.type
_entity.pdbx_description
1 polymer ?
#
loop_
_entity_poly.entity_id
_entity_poly.type
_entity_poly.pdbx_seq_one_letter_code
_entity_poly.pdbx_strand_id
1 'polypeptide(L)'
;WLRKLKFGQEIREEGPKWHQKKSGTPTMGGIMFIVAMAIAILVTTVIFAMNGNFNTTYARCIVLFVISLGFGVIGFVDDYIKVVKKRNLGLTAPQKFIMQVVLAAIYIAVLYFIGELDTAIKIPFTSIEWIMPIWLYIPFVMFVVVGVVNAVNLTDGLDGLASSITTIVGIFFMLVSYIVFKE
;
A
#
# COMPACT_ATOMS: atom_id res chain seq x y z
N TRP A 1 0.64 -8.26 22.08
CA TRP A 1 -0.21 -7.12 22.32
C TRP A 1 -1.58 -7.29 21.65
N LEU A 2 -1.67 -7.56 20.36
CA LEU A 2 -2.92 -7.78 19.61
C LEU A 2 -3.77 -8.93 20.19
N ARG A 3 -3.13 -10.02 20.65
CA ARG A 3 -3.82 -11.13 21.33
C ARG A 3 -4.49 -10.70 22.65
N LYS A 4 -3.87 -9.76 23.39
CA LYS A 4 -4.45 -9.22 24.65
C LYS A 4 -5.68 -8.37 24.38
N LEU A 5 -5.77 -7.72 23.23
CA LEU A 5 -6.92 -6.90 22.81
C LEU A 5 -8.11 -7.73 22.29
N LYS A 6 -7.98 -9.07 22.21
CA LYS A 6 -9.02 -9.99 21.69
C LYS A 6 -9.51 -9.63 20.26
N PHE A 7 -8.67 -9.00 19.46
CA PHE A 7 -8.94 -8.75 18.03
C PHE A 7 -8.68 -10.03 17.23
N GLY A 8 -9.51 -11.05 17.42
CA GLY A 8 -9.43 -12.30 16.69
C GLY A 8 -10.39 -12.32 15.51
N GLN A 9 -9.97 -12.94 14.42
CA GLN A 9 -10.79 -13.14 13.24
C GLN A 9 -11.82 -14.24 13.47
N GLU A 10 -13.10 -13.98 13.18
CA GLU A 10 -14.11 -15.01 13.05
C GLU A 10 -14.02 -15.65 11.67
N ILE A 11 -13.92 -16.97 11.62
CA ILE A 11 -13.81 -17.72 10.37
C ILE A 11 -15.22 -17.97 9.82
N ARG A 12 -15.36 -17.87 8.49
CA ARG A 12 -16.63 -18.17 7.80
C ARG A 12 -17.00 -19.62 8.01
N GLU A 13 -18.26 -19.88 8.37
CA GLU A 13 -18.79 -21.25 8.56
C GLU A 13 -18.77 -22.08 7.26
N GLU A 14 -18.85 -21.39 6.11
CA GLU A 14 -18.82 -21.98 4.77
C GLU A 14 -17.42 -22.44 4.32
N GLY A 15 -16.37 -22.16 5.12
CA GLY A 15 -14.99 -22.51 4.80
C GLY A 15 -14.63 -23.96 5.16
N PRO A 16 -13.49 -24.47 4.64
CA PRO A 16 -13.01 -25.82 4.98
C PRO A 16 -12.83 -25.99 6.49
N LYS A 17 -13.29 -27.09 7.07
CA LYS A 17 -13.32 -27.37 8.53
C LYS A 17 -11.94 -27.24 9.21
N TRP A 18 -10.84 -27.45 8.49
CA TRP A 18 -9.49 -27.27 9.04
C TRP A 18 -9.11 -25.81 9.30
N HIS A 19 -9.80 -24.83 8.69
CA HIS A 19 -9.60 -23.41 8.97
C HIS A 19 -10.18 -23.01 10.32
N GLN A 20 -11.16 -23.72 10.87
CA GLN A 20 -11.77 -23.43 12.18
C GLN A 20 -10.76 -23.44 13.34
N LYS A 21 -9.66 -24.22 13.22
CA LYS A 21 -8.57 -24.23 14.21
C LYS A 21 -7.79 -22.91 14.27
N LYS A 22 -7.94 -22.02 13.29
CA LYS A 22 -7.30 -20.70 13.22
C LYS A 22 -8.17 -19.57 13.76
N SER A 23 -9.35 -19.89 14.31
CA SER A 23 -10.19 -18.90 15.00
C SER A 23 -9.41 -18.24 16.12
N GLY A 24 -9.49 -16.89 16.21
CA GLY A 24 -8.72 -16.11 17.19
C GLY A 24 -7.35 -15.67 16.73
N THR A 25 -6.95 -15.91 15.47
CA THR A 25 -5.73 -15.32 14.89
C THR A 25 -5.85 -13.79 14.92
N PRO A 26 -4.85 -13.06 15.45
CA PRO A 26 -4.91 -11.60 15.53
C PRO A 26 -5.04 -10.97 14.14
N THR A 27 -5.97 -10.03 14.00
CA THR A 27 -6.11 -9.16 12.83
C THR A 27 -5.30 -7.87 13.02
N MET A 28 -5.26 -7.01 12.02
CA MET A 28 -4.59 -5.69 12.05
C MET A 28 -3.05 -5.74 12.13
N GLY A 29 -2.42 -6.83 11.67
CA GLY A 29 -0.95 -6.93 11.59
C GLY A 29 -0.29 -5.84 10.74
N GLY A 30 -1.03 -5.26 9.80
CA GLY A 30 -0.59 -4.15 8.96
C GLY A 30 -0.13 -2.90 9.73
N ILE A 31 -0.59 -2.71 10.97
CA ILE A 31 -0.13 -1.61 11.84
C ILE A 31 1.38 -1.68 12.04
N MET A 32 1.95 -2.88 12.18
CA MET A 32 3.39 -3.05 12.36
C MET A 32 4.18 -2.60 11.13
N PHE A 33 3.68 -2.88 9.94
CA PHE A 33 4.29 -2.40 8.68
C PHE A 33 4.25 -0.88 8.59
N ILE A 34 3.10 -0.27 8.93
CA ILE A 34 2.95 1.20 8.94
C ILE A 34 3.95 1.84 9.90
N VAL A 35 4.08 1.31 11.11
CA VAL A 35 5.04 1.82 12.11
C VAL A 35 6.48 1.66 11.63
N ALA A 36 6.83 0.51 11.07
CA ALA A 36 8.18 0.27 10.53
C ALA A 36 8.51 1.23 9.38
N MET A 37 7.57 1.44 8.45
CA MET A 37 7.72 2.41 7.35
C MET A 37 7.85 3.85 7.88
N ALA A 38 7.04 4.24 8.88
CA ALA A 38 7.11 5.57 9.49
C ALA A 38 8.49 5.81 10.13
N ILE A 39 9.02 4.83 10.84
CA ILE A 39 10.36 4.91 11.45
C ILE A 39 11.43 5.02 10.35
N ALA A 40 11.36 4.20 9.32
CA ALA A 40 12.32 4.24 8.21
C ALA A 40 12.33 5.61 7.51
N ILE A 41 11.16 6.18 7.23
CA ILE A 41 11.04 7.49 6.60
C ILE A 41 11.52 8.59 7.54
N LEU A 42 11.20 8.52 8.84
CA LEU A 42 11.70 9.48 9.81
C LEU A 42 13.24 9.47 9.88
N VAL A 43 13.85 8.30 9.99
CA VAL A 43 15.31 8.14 10.05
C VAL A 43 15.95 8.68 8.78
N THR A 44 15.45 8.31 7.61
CA THR A 44 15.99 8.82 6.33
C THR A 44 15.80 10.32 6.21
N THR A 45 14.66 10.90 6.68
CA THR A 45 14.42 12.34 6.71
C THR A 45 15.50 13.06 7.52
N VAL A 46 15.76 12.57 8.71
CA VAL A 46 16.77 13.18 9.60
C VAL A 46 18.16 13.12 8.96
N ILE A 47 18.55 11.97 8.39
CA ILE A 47 19.86 11.81 7.73
C ILE A 47 20.00 12.78 6.54
N PHE A 48 18.98 12.88 5.68
CA PHE A 48 19.02 13.77 4.53
C PHE A 48 19.01 15.25 4.93
N ALA A 49 18.24 15.61 5.96
CA ALA A 49 18.22 16.97 6.47
C ALA A 49 19.59 17.36 7.06
N MET A 50 20.23 16.47 7.80
CA MET A 50 21.58 16.71 8.36
C MET A 50 22.65 16.86 7.28
N ASN A 51 22.51 16.19 6.15
CA ASN A 51 23.46 16.28 5.02
C ASN A 51 23.13 17.42 4.04
N GLY A 52 22.11 18.24 4.30
CA GLY A 52 21.70 19.35 3.42
C GLY A 52 21.09 18.91 2.08
N ASN A 53 20.74 17.63 1.93
CA ASN A 53 20.24 17.02 0.69
C ASN A 53 18.72 16.97 0.58
N PHE A 54 18.03 17.93 1.21
CA PHE A 54 16.57 18.02 1.13
C PHE A 54 16.16 18.53 -0.25
N ASN A 55 15.72 17.64 -1.13
CA ASN A 55 15.33 17.95 -2.51
C ASN A 55 13.89 17.51 -2.83
N THR A 56 13.43 17.83 -4.04
CA THR A 56 12.08 17.48 -4.52
C THR A 56 11.79 15.98 -4.53
N THR A 57 12.80 15.14 -4.76
CA THR A 57 12.69 13.67 -4.70
C THR A 57 12.23 13.22 -3.33
N TYR A 58 12.70 13.91 -2.28
CA TYR A 58 12.33 13.63 -0.91
C TYR A 58 10.86 13.99 -0.63
N ALA A 59 10.39 15.11 -1.17
CA ALA A 59 8.99 15.49 -1.07
C ALA A 59 8.06 14.43 -1.70
N ARG A 60 8.45 13.84 -2.83
CA ARG A 60 7.72 12.71 -3.46
C ARG A 60 7.60 11.51 -2.53
N CYS A 61 8.67 11.14 -1.82
CA CYS A 61 8.65 10.03 -0.87
C CYS A 61 7.67 10.30 0.28
N ILE A 62 7.64 11.53 0.80
CA ILE A 62 6.69 11.92 1.85
C ILE A 62 5.25 11.85 1.34
N VAL A 63 4.98 12.38 0.16
CA VAL A 63 3.64 12.33 -0.46
C VAL A 63 3.20 10.87 -0.63
N LEU A 64 4.06 10.02 -1.18
CA LEU A 64 3.78 8.60 -1.36
C LEU A 64 3.48 7.91 -0.02
N PHE A 65 4.23 8.23 1.02
CA PHE A 65 4.00 7.69 2.36
C PHE A 65 2.65 8.13 2.94
N VAL A 66 2.33 9.41 2.86
CA VAL A 66 1.05 9.96 3.36
C VAL A 66 -0.14 9.29 2.65
N ILE A 67 -0.04 9.12 1.34
CA ILE A 67 -1.08 8.42 0.57
C ILE A 67 -1.15 6.93 0.95
N SER A 68 -0.02 6.27 1.15
CA SER A 68 0.02 4.88 1.63
C SER A 68 -0.63 4.73 2.99
N LEU A 69 -0.46 5.70 3.90
CA LEU A 69 -1.20 5.76 5.17
C LEU A 69 -2.71 5.87 4.93
N GLY A 70 -3.14 6.66 3.96
CA GLY A 70 -4.55 6.77 3.59
C GLY A 70 -5.14 5.41 3.18
N PHE A 71 -4.45 4.64 2.34
CA PHE A 71 -4.85 3.27 2.00
C PHE A 71 -4.82 2.34 3.22
N GLY A 72 -3.82 2.50 4.09
CA GLY A 72 -3.74 1.78 5.37
C GLY A 72 -4.95 2.06 6.27
N VAL A 73 -5.42 3.32 6.33
CA VAL A 73 -6.63 3.70 7.08
C VAL A 73 -7.87 3.03 6.50
N ILE A 74 -8.01 2.93 5.18
CA ILE A 74 -9.13 2.21 4.55
C ILE A 74 -9.13 0.74 5.00
N GLY A 75 -7.97 0.07 4.97
CA GLY A 75 -7.83 -1.30 5.45
C GLY A 75 -8.11 -1.44 6.93
N PHE A 76 -7.61 -0.51 7.75
CA PHE A 76 -7.87 -0.48 9.19
C PHE A 76 -9.37 -0.34 9.50
N VAL A 77 -10.08 0.55 8.82
CA VAL A 77 -11.52 0.75 8.99
C VAL A 77 -12.29 -0.51 8.59
N ASP A 78 -11.89 -1.17 7.50
CA ASP A 78 -12.48 -2.44 7.06
C ASP A 78 -12.37 -3.52 8.15
N ASP A 79 -11.18 -3.71 8.70
CA ASP A 79 -10.93 -4.69 9.76
C ASP A 79 -11.58 -4.29 11.09
N TYR A 80 -11.55 -3.00 11.45
CA TYR A 80 -12.18 -2.50 12.66
C TYR A 80 -13.70 -2.77 12.68
N ILE A 81 -14.37 -2.55 11.54
CA ILE A 81 -15.80 -2.84 11.40
C ILE A 81 -16.08 -4.33 11.62
N LYS A 82 -15.25 -5.23 11.09
CA LYS A 82 -15.38 -6.68 11.29
C LYS A 82 -15.28 -7.06 12.77
N VAL A 83 -14.27 -6.51 13.45
CA VAL A 83 -14.02 -6.81 14.88
C VAL A 83 -15.14 -6.26 15.77
N VAL A 84 -15.53 -4.99 15.60
CA VAL A 84 -16.53 -4.34 16.46
C VAL A 84 -17.92 -4.92 16.23
N LYS A 85 -18.29 -5.21 14.99
CA LYS A 85 -19.59 -5.79 14.66
C LYS A 85 -19.62 -7.31 14.78
N LYS A 86 -18.51 -7.95 15.13
CA LYS A 86 -18.37 -9.41 15.23
C LYS A 86 -18.94 -10.13 14.01
N ARG A 87 -18.54 -9.69 12.84
CA ARG A 87 -19.00 -10.25 11.57
C ARG A 87 -17.85 -10.30 10.55
N ASN A 88 -17.94 -11.21 9.58
CA ASN A 88 -16.92 -11.38 8.54
C ASN A 88 -16.95 -10.29 7.46
N LEU A 89 -17.95 -9.41 7.46
CA LEU A 89 -18.12 -8.34 6.47
C LEU A 89 -17.70 -7.00 7.09
N GLY A 90 -16.68 -6.38 6.52
CA GLY A 90 -16.23 -5.02 6.81
C GLY A 90 -17.00 -3.96 6.02
N LEU A 91 -16.26 -3.12 5.31
CA LEU A 91 -16.83 -2.20 4.31
C LEU A 91 -17.48 -2.98 3.17
N THR A 92 -18.53 -2.43 2.58
CA THR A 92 -19.08 -3.00 1.34
C THR A 92 -18.09 -2.81 0.20
N ALA A 93 -18.11 -3.70 -0.80
CA ALA A 93 -17.20 -3.62 -1.94
C ALA A 93 -17.28 -2.25 -2.66
N PRO A 94 -18.46 -1.66 -2.91
CA PRO A 94 -18.56 -0.33 -3.50
C PRO A 94 -17.95 0.78 -2.61
N GLN A 95 -18.19 0.73 -1.29
CA GLN A 95 -17.63 1.71 -0.36
C GLN A 95 -16.09 1.68 -0.39
N LYS A 96 -15.51 0.50 -0.29
CA LYS A 96 -14.06 0.30 -0.35
C LYS A 96 -13.49 0.79 -1.67
N PHE A 97 -14.13 0.44 -2.78
CA PHE A 97 -13.71 0.85 -4.13
C PHE A 97 -13.75 2.37 -4.30
N ILE A 98 -14.85 3.03 -3.91
CA ILE A 98 -14.99 4.49 -4.02
C ILE A 98 -13.91 5.20 -3.17
N MET A 99 -13.67 4.77 -1.94
CA MET A 99 -12.63 5.37 -1.09
C MET A 99 -11.24 5.22 -1.71
N GLN A 100 -10.93 4.08 -2.32
CA GLN A 100 -9.67 3.85 -3.00
C GLN A 100 -9.52 4.73 -4.25
N VAL A 101 -10.58 4.88 -5.05
CA VAL A 101 -10.59 5.74 -6.25
C VAL A 101 -10.40 7.20 -5.86
N VAL A 102 -11.10 7.68 -4.82
CA VAL A 102 -10.95 9.06 -4.32
C VAL A 102 -9.51 9.30 -3.85
N LEU A 103 -8.93 8.38 -3.10
CA LEU A 103 -7.57 8.52 -2.60
C LEU A 103 -6.53 8.47 -3.73
N ALA A 104 -6.73 7.63 -4.74
CA ALA A 104 -5.88 7.61 -5.93
C ALA A 104 -5.99 8.91 -6.73
N ALA A 105 -7.19 9.48 -6.85
CA ALA A 105 -7.40 10.77 -7.51
C ALA A 105 -6.70 11.90 -6.74
N ILE A 106 -6.78 11.92 -5.41
CA ILE A 106 -6.06 12.88 -4.56
C ILE A 106 -4.55 12.76 -4.79
N TYR A 107 -4.02 11.54 -4.84
CA TYR A 107 -2.60 11.31 -5.08
C TYR A 107 -2.13 11.93 -6.41
N ILE A 108 -2.86 11.64 -7.49
CA ILE A 108 -2.54 12.18 -8.83
C ILE A 108 -2.65 13.71 -8.84
N ALA A 109 -3.70 14.26 -8.21
CA ALA A 109 -3.88 15.70 -8.10
C ALA A 109 -2.71 16.37 -7.36
N VAL A 110 -2.28 15.80 -6.24
CA VAL A 110 -1.13 16.32 -5.49
C VAL A 110 0.12 16.31 -6.36
N LEU A 111 0.43 15.20 -7.06
CA LEU A 111 1.58 15.13 -7.96
C LEU A 111 1.50 16.16 -9.09
N TYR A 112 0.31 16.38 -9.63
CA TYR A 112 0.08 17.39 -10.67
C TYR A 112 0.37 18.81 -10.16
N PHE A 113 -0.18 19.17 -8.98
CA PHE A 113 -0.02 20.53 -8.42
C PHE A 113 1.42 20.84 -7.96
N ILE A 114 2.17 19.84 -7.51
CA ILE A 114 3.59 20.03 -7.15
C ILE A 114 4.53 19.95 -8.37
N GLY A 115 3.98 19.75 -9.59
CA GLY A 115 4.77 19.67 -10.82
C GLY A 115 5.58 18.38 -10.99
N GLU A 116 5.21 17.33 -10.28
CA GLU A 116 5.94 16.06 -10.21
C GLU A 116 5.21 14.91 -10.94
N LEU A 117 4.14 15.23 -11.68
CA LEU A 117 3.42 14.25 -12.48
C LEU A 117 4.15 14.04 -13.81
N ASP A 118 4.86 12.94 -13.92
CA ASP A 118 5.47 12.50 -15.17
C ASP A 118 4.56 11.48 -15.87
N THR A 119 4.24 11.75 -17.14
CA THR A 119 3.40 10.88 -17.97
C THR A 119 4.20 9.98 -18.91
N ALA A 120 5.53 10.01 -18.81
CA ALA A 120 6.42 9.18 -19.60
C ALA A 120 6.45 7.74 -19.10
N ILE A 121 6.09 6.80 -19.96
CA ILE A 121 6.14 5.36 -19.66
C ILE A 121 7.27 4.74 -20.48
N LYS A 122 8.27 4.22 -19.80
CA LYS A 122 9.36 3.44 -20.42
C LYS A 122 8.89 2.01 -20.65
N ILE A 123 8.96 1.55 -21.88
CA ILE A 123 8.62 0.18 -22.22
C ILE A 123 9.79 -0.72 -21.82
N PRO A 124 9.59 -1.69 -20.88
CA PRO A 124 10.66 -2.55 -20.41
C PRO A 124 11.38 -3.25 -21.55
N PHE A 125 12.70 -3.40 -21.43
CA PHE A 125 13.60 -4.04 -22.40
C PHE A 125 13.71 -3.34 -23.77
N THR A 126 13.23 -2.11 -23.88
CA THR A 126 13.35 -1.27 -25.09
C THR A 126 13.90 0.10 -24.74
N SER A 127 14.36 0.84 -25.75
CA SER A 127 14.73 2.27 -25.60
C SER A 127 13.54 3.20 -25.88
N ILE A 128 12.33 2.64 -25.95
CA ILE A 128 11.12 3.39 -26.30
C ILE A 128 10.54 4.02 -25.04
N GLU A 129 10.36 5.33 -25.08
CA GLU A 129 9.65 6.10 -24.07
C GLU A 129 8.37 6.68 -24.69
N TRP A 130 7.24 6.33 -24.14
CA TRP A 130 5.93 6.78 -24.60
C TRP A 130 5.38 7.83 -23.65
N ILE A 131 5.28 9.08 -24.12
CA ILE A 131 4.63 10.16 -23.39
C ILE A 131 3.11 9.98 -23.55
N MET A 132 2.45 9.48 -22.51
CA MET A 132 1.02 9.24 -22.54
C MET A 132 0.26 10.56 -22.37
N PRO A 133 -0.77 10.84 -23.20
CA PRO A 133 -1.65 11.99 -22.97
C PRO A 133 -2.28 11.96 -21.58
N ILE A 134 -2.34 13.10 -20.89
CA ILE A 134 -2.75 13.18 -19.49
C ILE A 134 -4.17 12.62 -19.25
N TRP A 135 -5.06 12.81 -20.20
CA TRP A 135 -6.46 12.30 -20.13
C TRP A 135 -6.53 10.76 -20.16
N LEU A 136 -5.53 10.09 -20.72
CA LEU A 136 -5.40 8.63 -20.74
C LEU A 136 -4.56 8.15 -19.55
N TYR A 137 -3.52 8.91 -19.17
CA TYR A 137 -2.63 8.58 -18.07
C TYR A 137 -3.36 8.53 -16.72
N ILE A 138 -4.22 9.52 -16.44
CA ILE A 138 -4.95 9.59 -15.17
C ILE A 138 -5.80 8.33 -14.93
N PRO A 139 -6.74 7.94 -15.82
CA PRO A 139 -7.54 6.73 -15.60
C PRO A 139 -6.69 5.45 -15.59
N PHE A 140 -5.61 5.40 -16.38
CA PHE A 140 -4.68 4.27 -16.37
C PHE A 140 -4.00 4.11 -15.00
N VAL A 141 -3.42 5.17 -14.45
CA VAL A 141 -2.77 5.12 -13.13
C VAL A 141 -3.76 4.82 -12.03
N MET A 142 -4.95 5.41 -12.07
CA MET A 142 -6.01 5.08 -11.12
C MET A 142 -6.38 3.60 -11.16
N PHE A 143 -6.53 3.03 -12.35
CA PHE A 143 -6.79 1.61 -12.54
C PHE A 143 -5.67 0.75 -11.96
N VAL A 144 -4.41 1.10 -12.24
CA VAL A 144 -3.24 0.37 -11.72
C VAL A 144 -3.19 0.44 -10.20
N VAL A 145 -3.29 1.63 -9.61
CA VAL A 145 -3.20 1.81 -8.14
C VAL A 145 -4.32 1.05 -7.43
N VAL A 146 -5.58 1.24 -7.85
CA VAL A 146 -6.71 0.55 -7.23
C VAL A 146 -6.64 -0.96 -7.47
N GLY A 147 -6.23 -1.38 -8.67
CA GLY A 147 -6.04 -2.79 -9.02
C GLY A 147 -4.99 -3.47 -8.15
N VAL A 148 -3.82 -2.85 -7.97
CA VAL A 148 -2.74 -3.37 -7.11
C VAL A 148 -3.18 -3.45 -5.66
N VAL A 149 -3.83 -2.41 -5.12
CA VAL A 149 -4.31 -2.41 -3.73
C VAL A 149 -5.29 -3.56 -3.49
N ASN A 150 -6.22 -3.81 -4.42
CA ASN A 150 -7.16 -4.92 -4.30
C ASN A 150 -6.48 -6.28 -4.52
N ALA A 151 -5.53 -6.39 -5.44
CA ALA A 151 -4.76 -7.61 -5.66
C ALA A 151 -3.97 -8.00 -4.40
N VAL A 152 -3.28 -7.05 -3.76
CA VAL A 152 -2.57 -7.28 -2.50
C VAL A 152 -3.53 -7.71 -1.39
N ASN A 153 -4.70 -7.08 -1.28
CA ASN A 153 -5.72 -7.46 -0.31
C ASN A 153 -6.25 -8.89 -0.53
N LEU A 154 -6.39 -9.34 -1.79
CA LEU A 154 -6.78 -10.70 -2.12
C LEU A 154 -5.65 -11.71 -1.81
N THR A 155 -4.40 -11.30 -1.99
CA THR A 155 -3.22 -12.11 -1.68
C THR A 155 -3.10 -12.39 -0.18
N ASP A 156 -3.62 -11.52 0.67
CA ASP A 156 -3.62 -11.67 2.14
C ASP A 156 -4.69 -12.66 2.65
N GLY A 157 -5.02 -13.65 1.87
CA GLY A 157 -5.96 -14.72 2.23
C GLY A 157 -5.32 -15.94 2.88
N LEU A 158 -4.00 -16.07 2.86
CA LEU A 158 -3.24 -17.20 3.42
C LEU A 158 -2.13 -16.70 4.35
N ASP A 159 -1.94 -17.40 5.48
CA ASP A 159 -0.92 -17.03 6.47
C ASP A 159 0.47 -16.95 5.84
N GLY A 160 1.09 -15.77 5.91
CA GLY A 160 2.43 -15.52 5.42
C GLY A 160 2.56 -15.25 3.92
N LEU A 161 1.52 -15.43 3.10
CA LEU A 161 1.61 -15.24 1.66
C LEU A 161 1.88 -13.78 1.29
N ALA A 162 1.09 -12.84 1.81
CA ALA A 162 1.27 -11.41 1.54
C ALA A 162 2.64 -10.92 2.05
N SER A 163 3.04 -11.31 3.25
CA SER A 163 4.33 -10.89 3.83
C SER A 163 5.53 -11.46 3.07
N SER A 164 5.49 -12.71 2.60
CA SER A 164 6.57 -13.30 1.80
C SER A 164 6.70 -12.63 0.44
N ILE A 165 5.59 -12.40 -0.26
CA ILE A 165 5.59 -11.69 -1.55
C ILE A 165 6.11 -10.26 -1.36
N THR A 166 5.63 -9.54 -0.35
CA THR A 166 6.10 -8.17 -0.06
C THR A 166 7.59 -8.14 0.25
N THR A 167 8.11 -9.14 0.95
CA THR A 167 9.55 -9.24 1.22
C THR A 167 10.35 -9.44 -0.07
N ILE A 168 9.91 -10.32 -0.96
CA ILE A 168 10.59 -10.55 -2.26
C ILE A 168 10.58 -9.27 -3.10
N VAL A 169 9.43 -8.59 -3.20
CA VAL A 169 9.30 -7.32 -3.92
C VAL A 169 10.19 -6.24 -3.30
N GLY A 170 10.24 -6.17 -1.96
CA GLY A 170 11.12 -5.24 -1.25
C GLY A 170 12.60 -5.47 -1.53
N ILE A 171 13.05 -6.73 -1.52
CA ILE A 171 14.42 -7.10 -1.88
C ILE A 171 14.72 -6.72 -3.33
N PHE A 172 13.80 -7.00 -4.25
CA PHE A 172 13.95 -6.62 -5.67
C PHE A 172 14.16 -5.11 -5.81
N PHE A 173 13.29 -4.28 -5.24
CA PHE A 173 13.45 -2.83 -5.33
C PHE A 173 14.70 -2.30 -4.63
N MET A 174 15.11 -2.93 -3.53
CA MET A 174 16.38 -2.60 -2.86
C MET A 174 17.58 -2.86 -3.78
N LEU A 175 17.61 -4.00 -4.48
CA LEU A 175 18.68 -4.32 -5.44
C LEU A 175 18.68 -3.38 -6.63
N VAL A 176 17.51 -3.10 -7.22
CA VAL A 176 17.37 -2.15 -8.33
C VAL A 176 17.87 -0.75 -7.92
N SER A 177 17.44 -0.27 -6.76
CA SER A 177 17.90 1.02 -6.23
C SER A 177 19.42 1.04 -6.03
N TYR A 178 19.99 -0.01 -5.47
CA TYR A 178 21.45 -0.10 -5.27
C TYR A 178 22.22 -0.05 -6.60
N ILE A 179 21.73 -0.73 -7.64
CA ILE A 179 22.36 -0.72 -8.96
C ILE A 179 22.27 0.66 -9.62
N VAL A 180 21.07 1.28 -9.58
CA VAL A 180 20.83 2.60 -10.20
C VAL A 180 21.60 3.71 -9.49
N PHE A 181 21.78 3.65 -8.17
CA PHE A 181 22.56 4.67 -7.44
C PHE A 181 24.08 4.49 -7.54
N LYS A 182 24.54 3.38 -8.07
CA LYS A 182 25.98 3.11 -8.25
C LYS A 182 26.51 3.58 -9.60
N GLU A 183 25.63 3.84 -10.57
CA GLU A 183 25.95 4.45 -11.86
C GLU A 183 25.92 5.98 -11.77
#